data_9244f27fa509c09e8dfbe2dc30cb82fb
#
_entry.id   9244f27fa509c09e8dfbe2dc30cb82fb
#
_cell.length_a   1.000
_cell.length_b   1.000
_cell.length_c   1.000
_cell.angle_alpha   90.00
_cell.angle_beta   90.00
_cell.angle_gamma   90.00
#
_symmetry.space_group_name_H-M   'P 1'
#
loop_
_entity.id
_entity.type
_entity.pdbx_description
1 polymer ?
#
loop_
_entity_poly.entity_id
_entity_poly.type
_entity_poly.pdbx_seq_one_letter_code
_entity_poly.pdbx_strand_id
1 'polypeptide(L)'
;MPIVTHLHGGHSGDESDGFPEAWFLPAANNLPRDYATVGSQYDFFKSKAAARFGVPWEPGTATFQYGNQQRATTLWYHDHSLGMTRVNVYAGPAGFYLLRGGPDDLASGLPGPAPAAGDPAAMRYYEIPIVVQDRSFNGDGSLFYPGSRAFFEGLNPRQLRIPFSPEPACDGLPSDVAPIWNPEFFGNVMVVNGVAWPYLTVEQRRYRLRLLNGCDSRFLILMFDRPGLHFWQIGADGGFLPAPVRLEHLLIAPAERADVIVDFTNVPAGTEVVLLNVGPDEPFGGGTPGIDFDPADAGSTGQVMQLRIAPSAAVDVSVPPERIVLPPRVPLLPAAVTRQVSLNEDESHSVRVATRGNGGVALTCHGREAEPFGPTAARLGTLSADGTGMPLGWGDPVTENPAVGATELWEIHNFTEDAHPIHIHMVMFEVVNRQNALTGVTRPPEAWETGTKDTVVAFPGELTRVQARFDLAGVYVWHCHILEHEDNEMMRPYAVGPIPLRST
;
A
#
# COMPACT_ATOMS: atom_id res chain seq x y z
N MET A 1 -0.57 -7.20 21.32
CA MET A 1 -0.04 -6.51 20.13
C MET A 1 -0.44 -5.04 20.25
N PRO A 2 0.49 -4.09 20.19
CA PRO A 2 0.15 -2.67 20.05
C PRO A 2 -0.62 -2.44 18.76
N ILE A 3 -1.62 -1.57 18.76
CA ILE A 3 -2.41 -1.23 17.56
C ILE A 3 -2.78 0.24 17.54
N VAL A 4 -2.88 0.82 16.36
CA VAL A 4 -3.64 2.02 16.06
C VAL A 4 -4.27 1.84 14.68
N THR A 5 -5.58 1.94 14.57
CA THR A 5 -6.28 1.67 13.31
C THR A 5 -6.27 2.89 12.41
N HIS A 6 -5.80 2.72 11.18
CA HIS A 6 -5.95 3.68 10.09
C HIS A 6 -7.09 3.22 9.16
N LEU A 7 -8.00 4.13 8.82
CA LEU A 7 -8.95 3.94 7.73
C LEU A 7 -8.34 4.50 6.44
N HIS A 8 -7.65 3.64 5.70
CA HIS A 8 -6.92 3.98 4.48
C HIS A 8 -7.86 4.53 3.40
N GLY A 9 -7.56 5.74 2.96
CA GLY A 9 -8.41 6.52 2.07
C GLY A 9 -9.57 7.23 2.76
N GLY A 10 -9.64 7.20 4.09
CA GLY A 10 -10.66 7.89 4.87
C GLY A 10 -10.42 9.41 4.93
N HIS A 11 -11.46 10.21 4.66
CA HIS A 11 -11.43 11.65 4.90
C HIS A 11 -11.90 11.94 6.32
N SER A 12 -10.98 11.90 7.26
CA SER A 12 -11.23 12.06 8.70
C SER A 12 -10.26 13.04 9.36
N GLY A 13 -10.65 13.59 10.52
CA GLY A 13 -9.72 14.40 11.31
C GLY A 13 -8.60 13.54 11.89
N ASP A 14 -7.47 14.16 12.16
CA ASP A 14 -6.24 13.47 12.62
C ASP A 14 -6.41 12.70 13.93
N GLU A 15 -7.38 13.07 14.79
CA GLU A 15 -7.73 12.30 15.99
C GLU A 15 -8.39 10.95 15.69
N SER A 16 -8.83 10.73 14.46
CA SER A 16 -9.48 9.50 13.97
C SER A 16 -8.73 8.86 12.79
N ASP A 17 -7.58 9.41 12.40
CA ASP A 17 -6.81 8.97 11.24
C ASP A 17 -5.86 7.81 11.54
N GLY A 18 -5.53 7.57 12.82
CA GLY A 18 -4.63 6.49 13.23
C GLY A 18 -3.16 6.93 13.22
N PHE A 19 -2.84 8.09 13.82
CA PHE A 19 -1.46 8.58 13.87
C PHE A 19 -0.51 7.56 14.49
N PRO A 20 0.64 7.23 13.86
CA PRO A 20 1.48 6.09 14.22
C PRO A 20 1.96 6.03 15.67
N GLU A 21 2.26 7.16 16.30
CA GLU A 21 2.67 7.24 17.71
C GLU A 21 1.49 7.25 18.70
N ALA A 22 0.24 7.15 18.22
CA ALA A 22 -0.95 7.07 19.07
C ALA A 22 -1.40 5.62 19.33
N TRP A 23 -0.52 4.63 19.14
CA TRP A 23 -0.82 3.23 19.36
C TRP A 23 -1.13 2.93 20.85
N PHE A 24 -1.87 1.87 21.09
CA PHE A 24 -2.22 1.38 22.42
C PHE A 24 -2.22 -0.14 22.47
N LEU A 25 -2.09 -0.70 23.67
CA LEU A 25 -2.23 -2.14 23.93
C LEU A 25 -3.63 -2.44 24.43
N PRO A 26 -4.46 -3.15 23.65
CA PRO A 26 -5.80 -3.55 24.10
C PRO A 26 -5.71 -4.45 25.32
N ALA A 27 -6.27 -4.01 26.46
CA ALA A 27 -6.46 -4.78 27.69
C ALA A 27 -5.26 -5.67 28.10
N ALA A 28 -4.02 -5.27 27.82
CA ALA A 28 -2.83 -6.05 28.13
C ALA A 28 -2.48 -5.97 29.62
N ASN A 29 -2.59 -7.08 30.30
CA ASN A 29 -2.27 -7.23 31.74
C ASN A 29 -1.20 -8.29 32.01
N ASN A 30 -0.54 -8.78 30.96
CA ASN A 30 0.52 -9.79 31.02
C ASN A 30 1.94 -9.26 30.72
N LEU A 31 2.08 -7.93 30.65
CA LEU A 31 3.38 -7.29 30.44
C LEU A 31 4.05 -6.93 31.79
N PRO A 32 5.40 -6.93 31.83
CA PRO A 32 6.12 -6.33 32.94
C PRO A 32 5.77 -4.85 33.12
N ARG A 33 5.81 -4.34 34.37
CA ARG A 33 5.36 -2.99 34.71
C ARG A 33 6.13 -1.86 34.02
N ASP A 34 7.33 -2.13 33.56
CA ASP A 34 8.22 -1.13 32.96
C ASP A 34 8.07 -1.02 31.43
N TYR A 35 7.14 -1.78 30.83
CA TYR A 35 6.88 -1.70 29.41
C TYR A 35 5.82 -0.64 29.11
N ALA A 36 6.02 0.12 28.01
CA ALA A 36 5.04 1.06 27.51
C ALA A 36 3.76 0.33 27.08
N THR A 37 2.61 0.89 27.40
CA THR A 37 1.28 0.36 27.03
C THR A 37 0.56 1.27 26.03
N VAL A 38 1.13 2.44 25.78
CA VAL A 38 0.66 3.43 24.80
C VAL A 38 1.85 4.12 24.13
N GLY A 39 1.65 4.60 22.93
CA GLY A 39 2.61 5.41 22.19
C GLY A 39 2.73 6.83 22.74
N SER A 40 3.79 7.53 22.33
CA SER A 40 4.16 8.88 22.82
C SER A 40 3.07 9.94 22.55
N GLN A 41 2.23 9.79 21.53
CA GLN A 41 1.18 10.73 21.16
C GLN A 41 -0.24 10.27 21.54
N TYR A 42 -0.37 9.12 22.23
CA TYR A 42 -1.69 8.59 22.59
C TYR A 42 -2.52 9.59 23.42
N ASP A 43 -1.94 10.18 24.46
CA ASP A 43 -2.67 11.12 25.33
C ASP A 43 -3.02 12.44 24.62
N PHE A 44 -2.20 12.87 23.66
CA PHE A 44 -2.50 14.04 22.84
C PHE A 44 -3.76 13.79 21.98
N PHE A 45 -3.80 12.71 21.21
CA PHE A 45 -4.95 12.40 20.36
C PHE A 45 -6.19 12.00 21.16
N LYS A 46 -6.02 11.29 22.28
CA LYS A 46 -7.09 11.03 23.24
C LYS A 46 -7.76 12.32 23.71
N SER A 47 -6.98 13.30 24.10
CA SER A 47 -7.50 14.60 24.57
C SER A 47 -8.21 15.35 23.44
N LYS A 48 -7.67 15.31 22.23
CA LYS A 48 -8.23 15.93 21.04
C LYS A 48 -9.56 15.28 20.64
N ALA A 49 -9.63 13.95 20.62
CA ALA A 49 -10.85 13.19 20.35
C ALA A 49 -11.94 13.48 21.40
N ALA A 50 -11.57 13.49 22.69
CA ALA A 50 -12.49 13.82 23.76
C ALA A 50 -13.07 15.24 23.64
N ALA A 51 -12.23 16.20 23.28
CA ALA A 51 -12.67 17.59 23.06
C ALA A 51 -13.62 17.71 21.85
N ARG A 52 -13.38 16.93 20.78
CA ARG A 52 -14.17 16.98 19.55
C ARG A 52 -15.48 16.20 19.65
N PHE A 53 -15.47 15.00 20.23
CA PHE A 53 -16.61 14.08 20.23
C PHE A 53 -17.32 13.96 21.56
N GLY A 54 -16.72 14.47 22.65
CA GLY A 54 -17.23 14.27 24.01
C GLY A 54 -17.11 12.84 24.53
N VAL A 55 -16.38 11.97 23.83
CA VAL A 55 -16.19 10.56 24.19
C VAL A 55 -14.72 10.33 24.59
N PRO A 56 -14.45 10.02 25.87
CA PRO A 56 -13.08 9.72 26.29
C PRO A 56 -12.64 8.35 25.79
N TRP A 57 -11.35 8.22 25.49
CA TRP A 57 -10.75 6.89 25.29
C TRP A 57 -10.52 6.24 26.66
N GLU A 58 -11.06 5.06 26.84
CA GLU A 58 -10.80 4.24 28.03
C GLU A 58 -9.40 3.59 27.92
N PRO A 59 -8.77 3.21 29.05
CA PRO A 59 -7.48 2.52 29.00
C PRO A 59 -7.51 1.29 28.07
N GLY A 60 -6.54 1.21 27.14
CA GLY A 60 -6.46 0.12 26.16
C GLY A 60 -7.50 0.21 25.03
N THR A 61 -8.02 1.40 24.76
CA THR A 61 -8.97 1.66 23.67
C THR A 61 -8.65 2.97 22.96
N ALA A 62 -9.17 3.11 21.74
CA ALA A 62 -9.34 4.39 21.06
C ALA A 62 -10.72 4.44 20.42
N THR A 63 -11.27 5.65 20.29
CA THR A 63 -12.57 5.88 19.62
C THR A 63 -12.33 6.79 18.42
N PHE A 64 -12.67 6.28 17.25
CA PHE A 64 -12.56 6.99 15.98
C PHE A 64 -13.95 7.33 15.43
N GLN A 65 -14.03 8.44 14.71
CA GLN A 65 -15.25 8.85 14.03
C GLN A 65 -14.99 9.08 12.55
N TYR A 66 -15.70 8.33 11.71
CA TYR A 66 -15.63 8.45 10.25
C TYR A 66 -16.91 9.10 9.73
N GLY A 67 -16.78 10.27 9.09
CA GLY A 67 -17.92 11.06 8.62
C GLY A 67 -18.64 10.46 7.42
N ASN A 68 -18.01 9.60 6.64
CA ASN A 68 -18.53 8.94 5.43
C ASN A 68 -19.11 9.93 4.39
N GLN A 69 -18.58 11.15 4.33
CA GLN A 69 -19.07 12.21 3.44
C GLN A 69 -18.30 12.30 2.12
N GLN A 70 -17.34 11.37 1.89
CA GLN A 70 -16.61 11.25 0.66
C GLN A 70 -17.35 10.41 -0.38
N ARG A 71 -16.84 10.35 -1.60
CA ARG A 71 -17.42 9.58 -2.71
C ARG A 71 -17.55 8.09 -2.37
N ALA A 72 -18.53 7.42 -2.97
CA ALA A 72 -18.67 5.97 -2.89
C ALA A 72 -17.41 5.29 -3.46
N THR A 73 -16.76 4.47 -2.65
CA THR A 73 -15.49 3.81 -3.02
C THR A 73 -15.17 2.61 -2.14
N THR A 74 -14.06 1.96 -2.44
CA THR A 74 -13.50 0.85 -1.68
C THR A 74 -12.39 1.39 -0.79
N LEU A 75 -12.68 1.60 0.50
CA LEU A 75 -11.69 1.84 1.52
C LEU A 75 -11.32 0.52 2.20
N TRP A 76 -10.28 0.55 3.00
CA TRP A 76 -9.89 -0.56 3.86
C TRP A 76 -9.26 -0.02 5.14
N TYR A 77 -9.11 -0.85 6.15
CA TYR A 77 -8.48 -0.48 7.41
C TYR A 77 -7.40 -1.48 7.78
N HIS A 78 -6.34 -0.99 8.41
CA HIS A 78 -5.23 -1.78 8.89
C HIS A 78 -4.58 -1.11 10.11
N ASP A 79 -3.65 -1.81 10.76
CA ASP A 79 -2.81 -1.21 11.79
C ASP A 79 -1.81 -0.22 11.20
N HIS A 80 -1.47 0.82 11.97
CA HIS A 80 -0.51 1.85 11.58
C HIS A 80 0.47 2.19 12.71
N SER A 81 0.79 1.22 13.57
CA SER A 81 1.66 1.44 14.74
C SER A 81 3.11 1.61 14.33
N LEU A 82 3.74 2.74 14.72
CA LEU A 82 5.09 3.12 14.33
C LEU A 82 6.12 1.99 14.54
N GLY A 83 6.79 1.57 13.46
CA GLY A 83 7.80 0.51 13.44
C GLY A 83 7.25 -0.91 13.62
N MET A 84 5.92 -1.08 13.63
CA MET A 84 5.23 -2.36 13.85
C MET A 84 4.18 -2.67 12.80
N THR A 85 3.89 -1.76 11.88
CA THR A 85 2.84 -1.89 10.85
C THR A 85 3.01 -3.19 10.07
N ARG A 86 4.22 -3.48 9.55
CA ARG A 86 4.48 -4.67 8.73
C ARG A 86 4.10 -5.97 9.43
N VAL A 87 4.53 -6.16 10.67
CA VAL A 87 4.24 -7.41 11.40
C VAL A 87 2.79 -7.50 11.84
N ASN A 88 2.14 -6.37 12.15
CA ASN A 88 0.76 -6.32 12.54
C ASN A 88 -0.19 -6.58 11.36
N VAL A 89 0.04 -5.96 10.21
CA VAL A 89 -0.73 -6.19 8.97
C VAL A 89 -0.48 -7.61 8.45
N TYR A 90 0.77 -8.08 8.47
CA TYR A 90 1.10 -9.45 8.11
C TYR A 90 0.37 -10.49 8.98
N ALA A 91 0.17 -10.21 10.28
CA ALA A 91 -0.57 -11.08 11.19
C ALA A 91 -2.08 -11.15 10.91
N GLY A 92 -2.65 -10.21 10.10
CA GLY A 92 -3.97 -10.33 9.52
C GLY A 92 -5.02 -9.27 9.87
N PRO A 93 -4.88 -8.39 10.89
CA PRO A 93 -5.92 -7.41 11.20
C PRO A 93 -6.03 -6.31 10.15
N ALA A 94 -6.75 -6.60 9.08
CA ALA A 94 -7.10 -5.69 7.99
C ALA A 94 -8.47 -6.08 7.42
N GLY A 95 -9.17 -5.13 6.81
CA GLY A 95 -10.46 -5.43 6.19
C GLY A 95 -11.02 -4.29 5.34
N PHE A 96 -12.00 -4.63 4.52
CA PHE A 96 -12.68 -3.67 3.67
C PHE A 96 -13.62 -2.75 4.47
N TYR A 97 -13.68 -1.50 4.02
CA TYR A 97 -14.68 -0.52 4.42
C TYR A 97 -15.31 0.08 3.18
N LEU A 98 -16.46 -0.44 2.76
CA LEU A 98 -17.10 -0.06 1.50
C LEU A 98 -18.06 1.11 1.71
N LEU A 99 -17.74 2.26 1.14
CA LEU A 99 -18.65 3.39 1.07
C LEU A 99 -19.61 3.24 -0.12
N ARG A 100 -20.90 3.48 0.13
CA ARG A 100 -21.98 3.33 -0.83
C ARG A 100 -22.95 4.48 -0.76
N GLY A 101 -23.65 4.70 -1.89
CA GLY A 101 -24.68 5.74 -1.98
C GLY A 101 -24.09 7.13 -2.23
N GLY A 102 -24.96 8.13 -2.11
CA GLY A 102 -24.61 9.50 -2.46
C GLY A 102 -24.75 9.80 -3.97
N PRO A 103 -24.52 11.05 -4.37
CA PRO A 103 -24.69 11.49 -5.77
C PRO A 103 -23.63 10.91 -6.73
N ASP A 104 -22.50 10.46 -6.18
CA ASP A 104 -21.36 9.92 -6.92
C ASP A 104 -21.35 8.39 -6.98
N ASP A 105 -22.44 7.71 -6.57
CA ASP A 105 -22.60 6.27 -6.71
C ASP A 105 -23.60 5.93 -7.82
N LEU A 106 -23.45 4.75 -8.40
CA LEU A 106 -24.41 4.20 -9.37
C LEU A 106 -25.45 3.35 -8.64
N ALA A 107 -26.67 3.85 -8.57
CA ALA A 107 -27.79 3.15 -7.92
C ALA A 107 -28.22 1.87 -8.65
N SER A 108 -27.86 1.70 -9.93
CA SER A 108 -28.25 0.55 -10.76
C SER A 108 -27.31 0.35 -11.94
N GLY A 109 -27.41 -0.80 -12.58
CA GLY A 109 -26.64 -1.11 -13.78
C GLY A 109 -25.31 -1.82 -13.53
N LEU A 110 -24.81 -1.82 -12.31
CA LEU A 110 -23.63 -2.61 -11.93
C LEU A 110 -24.03 -4.04 -11.53
N PRO A 111 -23.13 -5.03 -11.69
CA PRO A 111 -23.34 -6.36 -11.13
C PRO A 111 -23.52 -6.30 -9.60
N GLY A 112 -24.49 -7.02 -9.08
CA GLY A 112 -24.83 -7.10 -7.64
C GLY A 112 -25.89 -8.16 -7.39
N PRO A 113 -26.28 -8.42 -6.16
CA PRO A 113 -25.92 -7.70 -4.95
C PRO A 113 -24.52 -7.99 -4.42
N ALA A 114 -24.07 -7.15 -3.47
CA ALA A 114 -22.89 -7.37 -2.65
C ALA A 114 -23.27 -8.10 -1.34
N PRO A 115 -22.31 -8.77 -0.66
CA PRO A 115 -22.53 -9.33 0.67
C PRO A 115 -22.95 -8.26 1.68
N ALA A 116 -23.94 -8.59 2.52
CA ALA A 116 -24.38 -7.75 3.61
C ALA A 116 -24.61 -8.58 4.90
N ALA A 117 -24.46 -7.93 6.05
CA ALA A 117 -24.70 -8.59 7.33
C ALA A 117 -26.16 -9.05 7.44
N GLY A 118 -26.36 -10.31 7.83
CA GLY A 118 -27.70 -10.90 7.99
C GLY A 118 -28.29 -11.50 6.71
N ASP A 119 -27.55 -11.51 5.61
CA ASP A 119 -28.00 -12.15 4.38
C ASP A 119 -28.24 -13.66 4.57
N PRO A 120 -29.25 -14.24 3.89
CA PRO A 120 -29.48 -15.68 3.90
C PRO A 120 -28.27 -16.45 3.38
N ALA A 121 -27.97 -17.62 3.95
CA ALA A 121 -26.85 -18.47 3.54
C ALA A 121 -26.87 -18.91 2.06
N ALA A 122 -28.03 -18.85 1.39
CA ALA A 122 -28.20 -19.20 -0.02
C ALA A 122 -28.11 -17.97 -0.95
N MET A 123 -27.82 -16.78 -0.42
CA MET A 123 -27.71 -15.55 -1.21
C MET A 123 -26.55 -15.68 -2.20
N ARG A 124 -26.76 -15.23 -3.43
CA ARG A 124 -25.74 -15.19 -4.45
C ARG A 124 -25.30 -13.75 -4.67
N TYR A 125 -23.99 -13.55 -4.68
CA TYR A 125 -23.38 -12.25 -4.84
C TYR A 125 -22.69 -12.14 -6.18
N TYR A 126 -22.82 -10.98 -6.80
CA TYR A 126 -22.19 -10.66 -8.08
C TYR A 126 -21.33 -9.38 -8.00
N GLU A 127 -21.26 -8.78 -6.79
CA GLU A 127 -20.25 -7.84 -6.37
C GLU A 127 -19.50 -8.46 -5.18
N ILE A 128 -18.19 -8.66 -5.34
CA ILE A 128 -17.37 -9.43 -4.40
C ILE A 128 -16.10 -8.63 -4.06
N PRO A 129 -15.88 -8.25 -2.80
CA PRO A 129 -14.60 -7.73 -2.34
C PRO A 129 -13.57 -8.87 -2.26
N ILE A 130 -12.38 -8.63 -2.79
CA ILE A 130 -11.28 -9.60 -2.86
C ILE A 130 -9.98 -8.91 -2.43
N VAL A 131 -9.44 -9.30 -1.28
CA VAL A 131 -8.08 -8.95 -0.88
C VAL A 131 -7.13 -10.07 -1.25
N VAL A 132 -6.05 -9.72 -1.94
CA VAL A 132 -4.94 -10.62 -2.25
C VAL A 132 -3.79 -10.27 -1.33
N GLN A 133 -3.25 -11.27 -0.66
CA GLN A 133 -2.12 -11.16 0.26
C GLN A 133 -1.15 -12.29 -0.04
N ASP A 134 0.13 -12.07 0.17
CA ASP A 134 1.11 -13.15 0.14
C ASP A 134 1.57 -13.48 1.56
N ARG A 135 1.74 -14.74 1.85
CA ARG A 135 2.12 -15.26 3.16
C ARG A 135 3.14 -16.37 3.02
N SER A 136 3.92 -16.59 4.07
CA SER A 136 4.75 -17.79 4.23
C SER A 136 4.37 -18.50 5.52
N PHE A 137 4.48 -19.81 5.55
CA PHE A 137 4.09 -20.62 6.70
C PHE A 137 5.22 -21.55 7.13
N ASN A 138 5.35 -21.75 8.43
CA ASN A 138 6.16 -22.82 9.01
C ASN A 138 5.49 -24.18 8.79
N GLY A 139 6.24 -25.25 9.01
CA GLY A 139 5.72 -26.62 8.84
C GLY A 139 4.58 -27.01 9.77
N ASP A 140 4.33 -26.25 10.83
CA ASP A 140 3.19 -26.40 11.75
C ASP A 140 1.98 -25.53 11.38
N GLY A 141 2.07 -24.77 10.28
CA GLY A 141 1.02 -23.88 9.79
C GLY A 141 1.01 -22.48 10.43
N SER A 142 1.92 -22.18 11.35
CA SER A 142 2.07 -20.82 11.86
C SER A 142 2.69 -19.91 10.81
N LEU A 143 2.40 -18.61 10.89
CA LEU A 143 2.98 -17.61 9.99
C LEU A 143 4.51 -17.57 10.16
N PHE A 144 5.21 -17.51 9.04
CA PHE A 144 6.64 -17.27 8.99
C PHE A 144 6.89 -15.82 8.56
N TYR A 145 7.77 -15.13 9.29
CA TYR A 145 8.34 -13.85 8.89
C TYR A 145 9.84 -13.89 9.13
N PRO A 146 10.68 -13.37 8.20
CA PRO A 146 12.14 -13.47 8.32
C PRO A 146 12.68 -12.62 9.47
N GLY A 147 13.51 -13.25 10.31
CA GLY A 147 14.19 -12.59 11.42
C GLY A 147 15.64 -12.18 11.13
N SER A 148 16.03 -12.14 9.85
CA SER A 148 17.40 -11.81 9.43
C SER A 148 17.43 -11.20 8.04
N ARG A 149 18.21 -10.13 7.88
CA ARG A 149 18.49 -9.50 6.58
C ARG A 149 19.00 -10.50 5.52
N ALA A 150 19.72 -11.52 5.94
CA ALA A 150 20.21 -12.55 5.01
C ALA A 150 19.10 -13.21 4.19
N PHE A 151 17.87 -13.25 4.69
CA PHE A 151 16.72 -13.77 3.95
C PHE A 151 16.45 -12.96 2.67
N PHE A 152 16.43 -11.63 2.78
CA PHE A 152 16.26 -10.73 1.64
C PHE A 152 17.38 -10.92 0.60
N GLU A 153 18.61 -11.13 1.07
CA GLU A 153 19.77 -11.38 0.19
C GLU A 153 19.78 -12.79 -0.42
N GLY A 154 18.74 -13.61 -0.19
CA GLY A 154 18.69 -14.99 -0.66
C GLY A 154 19.75 -15.91 -0.02
N LEU A 155 20.24 -15.57 1.16
CA LEU A 155 21.35 -16.23 1.83
C LEU A 155 20.93 -16.94 3.11
N ASN A 156 21.68 -17.99 3.46
CA ASN A 156 21.58 -18.55 4.80
C ASN A 156 22.15 -17.53 5.84
N PRO A 157 21.56 -17.35 7.02
CA PRO A 157 22.06 -16.44 8.05
C PRO A 157 23.54 -16.59 8.46
N ARG A 158 24.13 -17.76 8.19
CA ARG A 158 25.57 -17.98 8.41
C ARG A 158 26.47 -17.44 7.30
N GLN A 159 25.90 -17.15 6.12
CA GLN A 159 26.64 -16.62 4.97
C GLN A 159 26.75 -15.10 5.04
N LEU A 160 25.76 -14.43 5.61
CA LEU A 160 25.77 -13.00 5.86
C LEU A 160 25.67 -12.73 7.36
N ARG A 161 26.78 -12.34 7.98
CA ARG A 161 26.81 -11.89 9.37
C ARG A 161 26.72 -10.38 9.40
N ILE A 162 25.58 -9.88 9.81
CA ILE A 162 25.32 -8.45 9.94
C ILE A 162 25.69 -8.01 11.35
N PRO A 163 26.50 -6.93 11.53
CA PRO A 163 26.79 -6.40 12.83
C PRO A 163 25.51 -5.92 13.52
N PHE A 164 25.41 -6.18 14.83
CA PHE A 164 24.30 -5.68 15.61
C PHE A 164 24.48 -4.17 15.84
N SER A 165 23.44 -3.37 15.59
CA SER A 165 23.42 -1.94 15.92
C SER A 165 23.01 -1.77 17.40
N PRO A 166 23.69 -0.98 18.22
CA PRO A 166 24.77 -0.01 17.93
C PRO A 166 26.20 -0.55 18.15
N GLU A 167 26.45 -1.83 18.03
CA GLU A 167 27.79 -2.39 18.18
C GLU A 167 28.80 -1.75 17.21
N PRO A 168 30.05 -1.48 17.66
CA PRO A 168 31.06 -0.98 16.74
C PRO A 168 31.34 -1.98 15.61
N ALA A 169 31.19 -1.53 14.37
CA ALA A 169 31.40 -2.38 13.21
C ALA A 169 32.80 -2.15 12.60
N CYS A 170 33.04 -0.95 12.09
CA CYS A 170 34.22 -0.61 11.32
C CYS A 170 34.89 0.63 11.91
N ASP A 171 36.23 0.57 12.10
CA ASP A 171 37.02 1.69 12.61
C ASP A 171 36.51 2.27 13.95
N GLY A 172 35.82 1.44 14.75
CA GLY A 172 35.22 1.87 16.02
C GLY A 172 33.92 2.67 15.87
N LEU A 173 33.35 2.75 14.66
CA LEU A 173 32.06 3.38 14.43
C LEU A 173 30.90 2.39 14.68
N PRO A 174 29.76 2.85 15.20
CA PRO A 174 28.55 2.04 15.27
C PRO A 174 28.11 1.56 13.89
N SER A 175 27.50 0.37 13.84
CA SER A 175 26.86 -0.11 12.63
C SER A 175 25.56 0.67 12.35
N ASP A 176 25.39 1.08 11.10
CA ASP A 176 24.17 1.67 10.55
C ASP A 176 23.29 0.62 9.82
N VAL A 177 23.66 -0.65 9.91
CA VAL A 177 22.93 -1.76 9.28
C VAL A 177 22.05 -2.46 10.31
N ALA A 178 20.73 -2.43 10.11
CA ALA A 178 19.78 -3.19 10.92
C ALA A 178 19.82 -4.68 10.54
N PRO A 179 20.24 -5.59 11.45
CA PRO A 179 20.47 -6.99 11.10
C PRO A 179 19.18 -7.78 10.87
N ILE A 180 18.04 -7.26 11.33
CA ILE A 180 16.73 -7.94 11.23
C ILE A 180 15.80 -7.27 10.21
N TRP A 181 16.14 -6.10 9.69
CA TRP A 181 15.31 -5.44 8.69
C TRP A 181 15.52 -6.09 7.32
N ASN A 182 14.45 -6.54 6.71
CA ASN A 182 14.42 -6.94 5.32
C ASN A 182 13.81 -5.79 4.54
N PRO A 183 14.48 -5.25 3.52
CA PRO A 183 13.95 -4.13 2.73
C PRO A 183 12.59 -4.42 2.13
N GLU A 184 12.36 -5.64 1.66
CA GLU A 184 11.08 -6.13 1.19
C GLU A 184 10.85 -7.58 1.62
N PHE A 185 9.58 -7.98 1.64
CA PHE A 185 9.18 -9.35 1.95
C PHE A 185 8.23 -9.87 0.87
N PHE A 186 8.56 -11.06 0.34
CA PHE A 186 7.77 -11.77 -0.65
C PHE A 186 7.36 -13.13 -0.10
N GLY A 187 6.07 -13.26 0.26
CA GLY A 187 5.50 -14.53 0.70
C GLY A 187 5.39 -15.52 -0.45
N ASN A 188 5.46 -16.84 -0.15
CA ASN A 188 5.43 -17.89 -1.17
C ASN A 188 4.06 -18.56 -1.35
N VAL A 189 3.03 -18.07 -0.67
CA VAL A 189 1.65 -18.56 -0.73
C VAL A 189 0.71 -17.39 -0.98
N MET A 190 -0.03 -17.43 -2.09
CA MET A 190 -1.07 -16.43 -2.35
C MET A 190 -2.31 -16.76 -1.54
N VAL A 191 -2.75 -15.80 -0.74
CA VAL A 191 -3.91 -15.90 0.15
C VAL A 191 -4.97 -14.91 -0.30
N VAL A 192 -6.16 -15.38 -0.58
CA VAL A 192 -7.28 -14.56 -1.04
C VAL A 192 -8.41 -14.66 -0.04
N ASN A 193 -8.80 -13.54 0.58
CA ASN A 193 -9.81 -13.47 1.64
C ASN A 193 -9.55 -14.51 2.76
N GLY A 194 -8.28 -14.71 3.13
CA GLY A 194 -7.87 -15.63 4.20
C GLY A 194 -7.73 -17.10 3.78
N VAL A 195 -7.88 -17.44 2.50
CA VAL A 195 -7.76 -18.81 2.00
C VAL A 195 -6.61 -18.92 0.98
N ALA A 196 -5.70 -19.89 1.17
CA ALA A 196 -4.60 -20.13 0.24
C ALA A 196 -5.13 -20.74 -1.07
N TRP A 197 -4.78 -20.10 -2.19
CA TRP A 197 -5.16 -20.53 -3.55
C TRP A 197 -6.61 -21.01 -3.67
N PRO A 198 -7.63 -20.20 -3.33
CA PRO A 198 -9.01 -20.65 -3.35
C PRO A 198 -9.55 -20.81 -4.76
N TYR A 199 -10.70 -21.48 -4.87
CA TYR A 199 -11.54 -21.33 -6.05
C TYR A 199 -12.85 -20.61 -5.72
N LEU A 200 -13.40 -19.94 -6.73
CA LEU A 200 -14.72 -19.32 -6.67
C LEU A 200 -15.57 -19.85 -7.83
N THR A 201 -16.76 -20.36 -7.55
CA THR A 201 -17.71 -20.69 -8.58
C THR A 201 -18.42 -19.42 -9.05
N VAL A 202 -18.27 -19.08 -10.31
CA VAL A 202 -18.91 -17.92 -10.96
C VAL A 202 -19.89 -18.37 -12.05
N GLU A 203 -21.02 -17.69 -12.18
CA GLU A 203 -22.01 -17.97 -13.23
C GLU A 203 -21.60 -17.30 -14.55
N GLN A 204 -22.17 -17.77 -15.68
CA GLN A 204 -22.04 -17.16 -17.00
C GLN A 204 -22.74 -15.80 -17.05
N ARG A 205 -22.16 -14.80 -16.38
CA ARG A 205 -22.63 -13.42 -16.27
C ARG A 205 -21.54 -12.48 -15.83
N ARG A 206 -21.83 -11.19 -15.70
CA ARG A 206 -20.89 -10.19 -15.20
C ARG A 206 -20.79 -10.21 -13.68
N TYR A 207 -19.55 -10.02 -13.21
CA TYR A 207 -19.21 -9.83 -11.80
C TYR A 207 -18.45 -8.53 -11.61
N ARG A 208 -18.73 -7.83 -10.52
CA ARG A 208 -17.95 -6.70 -10.04
C ARG A 208 -17.02 -7.20 -8.94
N LEU A 209 -15.72 -7.10 -9.16
CA LEU A 209 -14.72 -7.47 -8.18
C LEU A 209 -14.07 -6.19 -7.64
N ARG A 210 -14.09 -6.05 -6.30
CA ARG A 210 -13.40 -4.96 -5.63
C ARG A 210 -12.08 -5.50 -5.11
N LEU A 211 -11.04 -5.31 -5.91
CA LEU A 211 -9.72 -5.84 -5.65
C LEU A 211 -8.94 -4.91 -4.72
N LEU A 212 -8.20 -5.49 -3.79
CA LEU A 212 -7.25 -4.83 -2.91
C LEU A 212 -5.95 -5.65 -2.93
N ASN A 213 -4.83 -4.99 -3.16
CA ASN A 213 -3.53 -5.57 -2.88
C ASN A 213 -3.18 -5.34 -1.41
N GLY A 214 -3.27 -6.38 -0.60
CA GLY A 214 -2.92 -6.38 0.82
C GLY A 214 -1.61 -7.12 1.12
N CYS A 215 -0.71 -7.24 0.13
CA CYS A 215 0.65 -7.73 0.32
C CYS A 215 1.51 -6.68 1.03
N ASP A 216 2.54 -7.12 1.72
CA ASP A 216 3.45 -6.22 2.43
C ASP A 216 4.34 -5.44 1.44
N SER A 217 4.96 -6.13 0.44
CA SER A 217 5.84 -5.49 -0.56
C SER A 217 5.46 -5.79 -2.00
N ARG A 218 4.78 -6.93 -2.25
CA ARG A 218 4.56 -7.46 -3.58
C ARG A 218 3.63 -6.60 -4.43
N PHE A 219 4.09 -6.14 -5.58
CA PHE A 219 3.26 -5.63 -6.66
C PHE A 219 2.54 -6.79 -7.36
N LEU A 220 1.27 -6.62 -7.65
CA LEU A 220 0.48 -7.59 -8.41
C LEU A 220 0.26 -7.08 -9.83
N ILE A 221 0.56 -7.92 -10.82
CA ILE A 221 0.16 -7.71 -12.21
C ILE A 221 -0.77 -8.87 -12.56
N LEU A 222 -2.06 -8.62 -12.39
CA LEU A 222 -3.08 -9.65 -12.55
C LEU A 222 -3.47 -9.83 -14.01
N MET A 223 -3.66 -11.08 -14.44
CA MET A 223 -4.24 -11.44 -15.74
C MET A 223 -5.01 -12.75 -15.65
N PHE A 224 -5.86 -13.02 -16.62
CA PHE A 224 -6.51 -14.33 -16.76
C PHE A 224 -5.71 -15.23 -17.71
N ASP A 225 -5.59 -16.51 -17.37
CA ASP A 225 -4.98 -17.53 -18.25
C ASP A 225 -5.80 -17.79 -19.54
N ARG A 226 -7.00 -17.19 -19.63
CA ARG A 226 -7.92 -17.32 -20.74
C ARG A 226 -7.86 -16.12 -21.70
N PRO A 227 -7.39 -16.30 -22.95
CA PRO A 227 -7.42 -15.23 -23.96
C PRO A 227 -8.83 -14.70 -24.19
N GLY A 228 -8.95 -13.38 -24.29
CA GLY A 228 -10.22 -12.70 -24.52
C GLY A 228 -11.07 -12.42 -23.27
N LEU A 229 -10.66 -12.89 -22.10
CA LEU A 229 -11.21 -12.45 -20.83
C LEU A 229 -10.40 -11.27 -20.31
N HIS A 230 -11.06 -10.17 -19.95
CA HIS A 230 -10.42 -8.90 -19.59
C HIS A 230 -10.99 -8.34 -18.31
N PHE A 231 -10.22 -7.47 -17.67
CA PHE A 231 -10.74 -6.56 -16.66
C PHE A 231 -11.34 -5.32 -17.33
N TRP A 232 -12.48 -4.89 -16.83
CA TRP A 232 -13.03 -3.57 -17.13
C TRP A 232 -12.95 -2.74 -15.85
N GLN A 233 -11.88 -1.97 -15.71
CA GLN A 233 -11.73 -1.12 -14.52
C GLN A 233 -12.69 0.05 -14.62
N ILE A 234 -13.52 0.19 -13.59
CA ILE A 234 -14.54 1.24 -13.46
C ILE A 234 -14.22 2.21 -12.30
N GLY A 235 -13.32 1.84 -11.40
CA GLY A 235 -12.93 2.66 -10.26
C GLY A 235 -11.53 2.35 -9.75
N ALA A 236 -11.00 3.29 -9.00
CA ALA A 236 -9.74 3.21 -8.27
C ALA A 236 -9.98 3.55 -6.78
N ASP A 237 -8.92 3.90 -6.06
CA ASP A 237 -8.94 4.15 -4.61
C ASP A 237 -10.03 5.14 -4.18
N GLY A 238 -10.18 6.25 -4.89
CA GLY A 238 -11.10 7.35 -4.54
C GLY A 238 -12.46 7.33 -5.27
N GLY A 239 -12.84 6.22 -5.89
CA GLY A 239 -14.14 6.05 -6.55
C GLY A 239 -14.06 5.81 -8.05
N PHE A 240 -15.14 6.10 -8.77
CA PHE A 240 -15.24 5.79 -10.19
C PHE A 240 -14.26 6.59 -11.07
N LEU A 241 -13.75 5.91 -12.11
CA LEU A 241 -13.01 6.53 -13.21
C LEU A 241 -13.93 7.41 -14.07
N PRO A 242 -13.37 8.28 -14.92
CA PRO A 242 -14.18 9.05 -15.90
C PRO A 242 -14.92 8.16 -16.92
N ALA A 243 -14.35 7.02 -17.25
CA ALA A 243 -14.93 6.00 -18.13
C ALA A 243 -14.35 4.62 -17.82
N PRO A 244 -15.06 3.52 -18.15
CA PRO A 244 -14.51 2.18 -18.02
C PRO A 244 -13.27 1.97 -18.89
N VAL A 245 -12.24 1.35 -18.33
CA VAL A 245 -10.96 1.05 -19.01
C VAL A 245 -10.81 -0.46 -19.17
N ARG A 246 -10.64 -0.94 -20.40
CA ARG A 246 -10.40 -2.35 -20.69
C ARG A 246 -8.91 -2.67 -20.55
N LEU A 247 -8.58 -3.66 -19.73
CA LEU A 247 -7.22 -4.05 -19.42
C LEU A 247 -7.02 -5.56 -19.60
N GLU A 248 -5.91 -5.95 -20.19
CA GLU A 248 -5.44 -7.34 -20.24
C GLU A 248 -4.61 -7.67 -19.01
N HIS A 249 -3.81 -6.71 -18.56
CA HIS A 249 -3.03 -6.75 -17.34
C HIS A 249 -3.50 -5.64 -16.40
N LEU A 250 -3.63 -5.97 -15.13
CA LEU A 250 -4.04 -5.03 -14.09
C LEU A 250 -2.93 -4.92 -13.04
N LEU A 251 -2.19 -3.82 -13.08
CA LEU A 251 -1.20 -3.49 -12.06
C LEU A 251 -1.90 -2.95 -10.81
N ILE A 252 -1.59 -3.53 -9.65
CA ILE A 252 -2.06 -3.07 -8.34
C ILE A 252 -0.88 -3.11 -7.38
N ALA A 253 -0.38 -1.96 -6.96
CA ALA A 253 0.65 -1.85 -5.94
C ALA A 253 0.07 -2.14 -4.53
N PRO A 254 0.91 -2.42 -3.52
CA PRO A 254 0.48 -2.49 -2.13
C PRO A 254 -0.44 -1.33 -1.75
N ALA A 255 -1.57 -1.64 -1.10
CA ALA A 255 -2.67 -0.76 -0.71
C ALA A 255 -3.56 -0.20 -1.83
N GLU A 256 -3.20 -0.26 -3.08
CA GLU A 256 -4.09 0.19 -4.15
C GLU A 256 -5.35 -0.69 -4.25
N ARG A 257 -6.44 -0.07 -4.66
CA ARG A 257 -7.71 -0.74 -4.95
C ARG A 257 -8.07 -0.56 -6.41
N ALA A 258 -8.60 -1.63 -6.99
CA ALA A 258 -9.21 -1.59 -8.32
C ALA A 258 -10.64 -2.14 -8.26
N ASP A 259 -11.58 -1.35 -8.74
CA ASP A 259 -12.98 -1.75 -8.91
C ASP A 259 -13.17 -2.17 -10.37
N VAL A 260 -13.37 -3.47 -10.60
CA VAL A 260 -13.38 -4.03 -11.94
C VAL A 260 -14.64 -4.84 -12.22
N ILE A 261 -15.08 -4.85 -13.47
CA ILE A 261 -16.08 -5.78 -13.98
C ILE A 261 -15.38 -6.83 -14.84
N VAL A 262 -15.72 -8.11 -14.61
CA VAL A 262 -15.31 -9.24 -15.44
C VAL A 262 -16.57 -9.88 -16.03
N ASP A 263 -16.60 -10.06 -17.36
CA ASP A 263 -17.76 -10.61 -18.07
C ASP A 263 -17.54 -12.07 -18.47
N PHE A 264 -18.16 -12.99 -17.73
CA PHE A 264 -18.12 -14.43 -18.00
C PHE A 264 -19.29 -14.91 -18.88
N THR A 265 -20.14 -14.03 -19.43
CA THR A 265 -21.36 -14.38 -20.19
C THR A 265 -21.06 -15.39 -21.32
N ASN A 266 -19.95 -15.21 -22.01
CA ASN A 266 -19.56 -16.04 -23.15
C ASN A 266 -18.52 -17.09 -22.83
N VAL A 267 -18.17 -17.30 -21.54
CA VAL A 267 -17.27 -18.37 -21.13
C VAL A 267 -18.08 -19.65 -20.93
N PRO A 268 -17.75 -20.76 -21.62
CA PRO A 268 -18.53 -22.00 -21.51
C PRO A 268 -18.60 -22.52 -20.06
N ALA A 269 -19.78 -23.00 -19.64
CA ALA A 269 -19.93 -23.64 -18.36
C ALA A 269 -19.01 -24.90 -18.26
N GLY A 270 -18.44 -25.14 -17.08
CA GLY A 270 -17.46 -26.18 -16.85
C GLY A 270 -16.02 -25.76 -17.18
N THR A 271 -15.80 -24.55 -17.72
CA THR A 271 -14.45 -24.00 -17.87
C THR A 271 -13.88 -23.63 -16.50
N GLU A 272 -12.61 -23.91 -16.32
CA GLU A 272 -11.80 -23.40 -15.21
C GLU A 272 -10.90 -22.29 -15.76
N VAL A 273 -10.83 -21.17 -15.06
CA VAL A 273 -10.01 -20.00 -15.41
C VAL A 273 -9.15 -19.66 -14.20
N VAL A 274 -7.86 -19.50 -14.40
CA VAL A 274 -6.95 -19.09 -13.33
C VAL A 274 -6.71 -17.59 -13.43
N LEU A 275 -6.90 -16.90 -12.32
CA LEU A 275 -6.39 -15.55 -12.12
C LEU A 275 -4.92 -15.68 -11.75
N LEU A 276 -4.06 -15.20 -12.64
CA LEU A 276 -2.62 -15.24 -12.52
C LEU A 276 -2.07 -13.92 -11.96
N ASN A 277 -0.92 -14.01 -11.30
CA ASN A 277 -0.02 -12.89 -11.05
C ASN A 277 1.23 -13.06 -11.93
N VAL A 278 1.48 -12.13 -12.83
CA VAL A 278 2.70 -12.08 -13.65
C VAL A 278 3.64 -10.96 -13.22
N GLY A 279 3.37 -10.32 -12.07
CA GLY A 279 4.32 -9.46 -11.37
C GLY A 279 5.50 -10.26 -10.81
N PRO A 280 6.58 -9.60 -10.37
CA PRO A 280 7.79 -10.28 -9.92
C PRO A 280 7.65 -10.87 -8.49
N ASP A 281 8.55 -11.80 -8.16
CA ASP A 281 8.82 -12.30 -6.79
C ASP A 281 10.02 -11.55 -6.16
N GLU A 282 10.29 -10.34 -6.60
CA GLU A 282 11.41 -9.48 -6.23
C GLU A 282 10.98 -8.00 -6.25
N PRO A 283 11.82 -7.06 -5.79
CA PRO A 283 11.53 -5.63 -5.86
C PRO A 283 11.14 -5.18 -7.27
N PHE A 284 10.10 -4.34 -7.36
CA PHE A 284 9.51 -3.95 -8.64
C PHE A 284 10.03 -2.59 -9.11
N GLY A 285 10.80 -2.59 -10.19
CA GLY A 285 11.30 -1.36 -10.82
C GLY A 285 10.43 -0.83 -11.96
N GLY A 286 9.23 -1.41 -12.20
CA GLY A 286 8.47 -1.15 -13.43
C GLY A 286 8.80 -2.14 -14.55
N GLY A 287 8.27 -1.88 -15.76
CA GLY A 287 8.55 -2.70 -16.93
C GLY A 287 7.53 -3.77 -17.25
N THR A 288 7.88 -4.68 -18.15
CA THR A 288 7.02 -5.70 -18.77
C THR A 288 7.43 -7.10 -18.33
N PRO A 289 6.48 -7.94 -17.86
CA PRO A 289 6.77 -9.32 -17.47
C PRO A 289 7.44 -10.13 -18.59
N GLY A 290 8.50 -10.86 -18.25
CA GLY A 290 9.26 -11.70 -19.18
C GLY A 290 10.18 -10.94 -20.12
N ILE A 291 10.28 -9.61 -19.99
CA ILE A 291 11.21 -8.75 -20.74
C ILE A 291 12.12 -8.00 -19.78
N ASP A 292 11.55 -7.28 -18.82
CA ASP A 292 12.30 -6.42 -17.90
C ASP A 292 12.53 -7.12 -16.55
N PHE A 293 11.70 -8.10 -16.20
CA PHE A 293 11.83 -8.93 -15.00
C PHE A 293 11.23 -10.32 -15.23
N ASP A 294 11.61 -11.30 -14.42
CA ASP A 294 11.02 -12.63 -14.43
C ASP A 294 9.63 -12.62 -13.75
N PRO A 295 8.57 -13.15 -14.41
CA PRO A 295 7.27 -13.29 -13.76
C PRO A 295 7.34 -14.21 -12.54
N ALA A 296 6.40 -14.01 -11.59
CA ALA A 296 6.22 -14.89 -10.44
C ALA A 296 6.09 -16.37 -10.85
N ASP A 297 6.58 -17.24 -9.97
CA ASP A 297 6.59 -18.71 -10.24
C ASP A 297 5.18 -19.24 -10.49
N ALA A 298 4.96 -19.71 -11.72
CA ALA A 298 3.67 -20.28 -12.17
C ALA A 298 3.18 -21.46 -11.34
N GLY A 299 4.05 -22.11 -10.58
CA GLY A 299 3.71 -23.22 -9.67
C GLY A 299 3.24 -22.76 -8.28
N SER A 300 3.43 -21.50 -7.93
CA SER A 300 3.13 -20.93 -6.60
C SER A 300 2.56 -19.52 -6.67
N THR A 301 3.38 -18.48 -6.54
CA THR A 301 3.00 -17.06 -6.46
C THR A 301 2.45 -16.48 -7.76
N GLY A 302 2.69 -17.15 -8.88
CA GLY A 302 2.06 -16.86 -10.16
C GLY A 302 0.58 -17.27 -10.27
N GLN A 303 0.04 -18.01 -9.30
CA GLN A 303 -1.38 -18.39 -9.24
C GLN A 303 -2.05 -17.67 -8.06
N VAL A 304 -3.13 -16.94 -8.32
CA VAL A 304 -3.86 -16.23 -7.26
C VAL A 304 -5.08 -17.02 -6.81
N MET A 305 -5.99 -17.31 -7.75
CA MET A 305 -7.20 -18.10 -7.49
C MET A 305 -7.74 -18.73 -8.77
N GLN A 306 -8.63 -19.73 -8.63
CA GLN A 306 -9.33 -20.35 -9.75
C GLN A 306 -10.80 -19.90 -9.80
N LEU A 307 -11.31 -19.59 -10.99
CA LEU A 307 -12.70 -19.29 -11.25
C LEU A 307 -13.34 -20.46 -12.01
N ARG A 308 -14.39 -21.08 -11.43
CA ARG A 308 -15.11 -22.22 -12.00
C ARG A 308 -16.43 -21.77 -12.57
N ILE A 309 -16.59 -21.87 -13.88
CA ILE A 309 -17.74 -21.34 -14.58
C ILE A 309 -18.92 -22.29 -14.47
N ALA A 310 -20.03 -21.78 -13.92
CA ALA A 310 -21.30 -22.47 -13.83
C ALA A 310 -22.35 -21.85 -14.76
N PRO A 311 -23.40 -22.60 -15.15
CA PRO A 311 -24.52 -22.02 -15.87
C PRO A 311 -25.17 -20.90 -15.08
N SER A 312 -25.62 -19.84 -15.77
CA SER A 312 -26.35 -18.75 -15.11
C SER A 312 -27.70 -19.24 -14.57
N ALA A 313 -27.97 -18.93 -13.30
CA ALA A 313 -29.25 -19.26 -12.66
C ALA A 313 -30.36 -18.25 -12.98
N ALA A 314 -30.00 -17.04 -13.39
CA ALA A 314 -30.92 -15.95 -13.70
C ALA A 314 -30.36 -15.04 -14.79
N VAL A 315 -31.24 -14.28 -15.44
CA VAL A 315 -30.84 -13.28 -16.42
C VAL A 315 -29.98 -12.20 -15.77
N ASP A 316 -28.85 -11.89 -16.39
CA ASP A 316 -28.00 -10.77 -15.98
C ASP A 316 -28.62 -9.45 -16.48
N VAL A 317 -29.04 -8.60 -15.55
CA VAL A 317 -29.66 -7.30 -15.85
C VAL A 317 -28.67 -6.15 -15.76
N SER A 318 -27.40 -6.43 -15.44
CA SER A 318 -26.36 -5.39 -15.38
C SER A 318 -26.03 -4.86 -16.78
N VAL A 319 -25.55 -3.62 -16.84
CA VAL A 319 -25.16 -2.98 -18.11
C VAL A 319 -23.80 -3.54 -18.54
N PRO A 320 -23.60 -3.85 -19.84
CA PRO A 320 -22.30 -4.20 -20.38
C PRO A 320 -21.27 -3.11 -20.08
N PRO A 321 -20.03 -3.47 -19.66
CA PRO A 321 -19.05 -2.50 -19.18
C PRO A 321 -18.77 -1.34 -20.14
N GLU A 322 -18.70 -1.62 -21.43
CA GLU A 322 -18.46 -0.63 -22.49
C GLU A 322 -19.60 0.39 -22.67
N ARG A 323 -20.75 0.16 -22.03
CA ARG A 323 -21.92 1.05 -22.08
C ARG A 323 -22.21 1.75 -20.76
N ILE A 324 -21.44 1.46 -19.72
CA ILE A 324 -21.64 2.09 -18.42
C ILE A 324 -21.23 3.55 -18.53
N VAL A 325 -22.13 4.44 -18.09
CA VAL A 325 -21.83 5.86 -17.90
C VAL A 325 -21.51 6.06 -16.44
N LEU A 326 -20.26 6.34 -16.14
CA LEU A 326 -19.78 6.57 -14.79
C LEU A 326 -20.10 8.00 -14.33
N PRO A 327 -20.34 8.22 -13.03
CA PRO A 327 -20.57 9.56 -12.49
C PRO A 327 -19.40 10.50 -12.78
N PRO A 328 -19.67 11.75 -13.18
CA PRO A 328 -18.60 12.70 -13.46
C PRO A 328 -17.81 13.04 -12.20
N ARG A 329 -16.52 13.30 -12.38
CA ARG A 329 -15.66 13.82 -11.33
C ARG A 329 -15.73 15.35 -11.31
N VAL A 330 -15.71 15.93 -10.10
CA VAL A 330 -15.49 17.37 -9.95
C VAL A 330 -13.97 17.61 -9.96
N PRO A 331 -13.43 18.32 -10.95
CA PRO A 331 -11.99 18.62 -11.01
C PRO A 331 -11.55 19.45 -9.80
N LEU A 332 -10.33 19.22 -9.34
CA LEU A 332 -9.71 20.06 -8.33
C LEU A 332 -9.43 21.46 -8.88
N LEU A 333 -9.44 22.46 -8.00
CA LEU A 333 -9.00 23.80 -8.35
C LEU A 333 -7.51 23.78 -8.72
N PRO A 334 -7.04 24.71 -9.57
CA PRO A 334 -5.61 24.81 -9.88
C PRO A 334 -4.77 24.92 -8.60
N ALA A 335 -3.64 24.23 -8.59
CA ALA A 335 -2.71 24.28 -7.47
C ALA A 335 -2.11 25.68 -7.31
N ALA A 336 -2.11 26.18 -6.09
CA ALA A 336 -1.49 27.47 -5.74
C ALA A 336 -0.01 27.33 -5.38
N VAL A 337 0.41 26.12 -4.97
CA VAL A 337 1.78 25.80 -4.52
C VAL A 337 2.21 24.51 -5.18
N THR A 338 3.47 24.46 -5.61
CA THR A 338 4.15 23.21 -5.98
C THR A 338 5.10 22.84 -4.86
N ARG A 339 4.98 21.62 -4.36
CA ARG A 339 5.83 21.05 -3.31
C ARG A 339 6.69 19.95 -3.92
N GLN A 340 7.99 20.02 -3.68
CA GLN A 340 8.93 19.01 -4.13
C GLN A 340 9.33 18.10 -2.98
N VAL A 341 9.17 16.80 -3.18
CA VAL A 341 9.52 15.76 -2.23
C VAL A 341 10.35 14.68 -2.91
N SER A 342 11.16 13.96 -2.14
CA SER A 342 12.06 12.93 -2.65
C SER A 342 11.85 11.59 -1.97
N LEU A 343 12.09 10.53 -2.74
CA LEU A 343 12.21 9.16 -2.29
C LEU A 343 13.67 8.78 -2.39
N ASN A 344 14.25 8.28 -1.30
CA ASN A 344 15.68 8.05 -1.17
C ASN A 344 15.92 6.69 -0.52
N GLU A 345 17.03 6.07 -0.88
CA GLU A 345 17.60 4.92 -0.18
C GLU A 345 18.99 5.25 0.28
N ASP A 346 19.32 4.78 1.47
CA ASP A 346 20.62 5.01 2.09
C ASP A 346 21.50 3.77 1.96
N GLU A 347 22.77 4.01 1.68
CA GLU A 347 23.82 3.00 1.77
C GLU A 347 24.60 3.13 3.09
N SER A 348 25.23 2.04 3.53
CA SER A 348 26.03 2.06 4.75
C SER A 348 27.24 2.97 4.64
N HIS A 349 27.41 3.83 5.62
CA HIS A 349 28.60 4.64 5.81
C HIS A 349 29.74 3.90 6.52
N SER A 350 29.42 2.80 7.21
CA SER A 350 30.39 2.07 8.06
C SER A 350 30.70 0.66 7.55
N VAL A 351 29.81 0.05 6.77
CA VAL A 351 29.93 -1.33 6.33
C VAL A 351 29.93 -1.43 4.83
N ARG A 352 30.80 -2.28 4.27
CA ARG A 352 30.87 -2.58 2.86
C ARG A 352 30.64 -4.06 2.62
N VAL A 353 30.24 -4.42 1.42
CA VAL A 353 30.03 -5.81 0.99
C VAL A 353 31.04 -6.19 -0.08
N ALA A 354 31.61 -7.38 0.05
CA ALA A 354 32.44 -8.00 -0.97
C ALA A 354 31.93 -9.38 -1.31
N THR A 355 31.86 -9.71 -2.59
CA THR A 355 31.47 -11.04 -3.06
C THR A 355 32.71 -11.98 -2.99
N ARG A 356 32.52 -13.13 -2.38
CA ARG A 356 33.55 -14.20 -2.33
C ARG A 356 33.51 -15.05 -3.59
N GLY A 357 34.61 -15.66 -3.93
CA GLY A 357 34.72 -16.50 -5.13
C GLY A 357 33.78 -17.72 -5.20
N ASN A 358 33.06 -18.03 -4.12
CA ASN A 358 32.03 -19.06 -4.05
C ASN A 358 30.60 -18.50 -4.11
N GLY A 359 30.44 -17.22 -4.47
CA GLY A 359 29.14 -16.54 -4.54
C GLY A 359 28.58 -16.10 -3.20
N GLY A 360 29.23 -16.40 -2.07
CA GLY A 360 28.83 -15.87 -0.76
C GLY A 360 29.30 -14.44 -0.60
N VAL A 361 28.54 -13.65 0.16
CA VAL A 361 28.91 -12.27 0.51
C VAL A 361 29.61 -12.22 1.88
N ALA A 362 30.45 -11.22 2.05
CA ALA A 362 31.11 -10.93 3.31
C ALA A 362 31.06 -9.43 3.61
N LEU A 363 30.60 -9.07 4.79
CA LEU A 363 30.73 -7.70 5.27
C LEU A 363 32.16 -7.42 5.67
N THR A 364 32.66 -6.25 5.27
CA THR A 364 34.02 -5.80 5.51
C THR A 364 34.02 -4.30 5.78
N CYS A 365 35.05 -3.81 6.45
CA CYS A 365 35.26 -2.37 6.67
C CYS A 365 36.04 -1.73 5.53
N HIS A 366 36.89 -2.50 4.85
CA HIS A 366 37.81 -2.02 3.83
C HIS A 366 37.93 -3.02 2.68
N GLY A 367 38.10 -2.51 1.50
CA GLY A 367 38.35 -3.31 0.32
C GLY A 367 38.29 -2.44 -0.94
N ARG A 368 39.27 -2.60 -1.86
CA ARG A 368 39.29 -1.81 -3.10
C ARG A 368 38.12 -2.16 -4.04
N GLU A 369 37.54 -3.35 -3.87
CA GLU A 369 36.45 -3.89 -4.69
C GLU A 369 35.16 -4.08 -3.88
N ALA A 370 35.12 -3.55 -2.63
CA ALA A 370 33.95 -3.65 -1.78
C ALA A 370 33.05 -2.43 -1.96
N GLU A 371 31.80 -2.66 -2.29
CA GLU A 371 30.77 -1.62 -2.41
C GLU A 371 30.15 -1.31 -1.05
N PRO A 372 29.58 -0.11 -0.82
CA PRO A 372 28.74 0.13 0.35
C PRO A 372 27.65 -0.94 0.47
N PHE A 373 27.34 -1.34 1.70
CA PHE A 373 26.23 -2.28 1.92
C PHE A 373 24.90 -1.49 1.90
N GLY A 374 23.93 -1.91 1.10
CA GLY A 374 22.66 -1.21 0.95
C GLY A 374 21.53 -2.10 0.45
N PRO A 375 20.30 -1.56 0.45
CA PRO A 375 19.91 -0.37 1.21
C PRO A 375 19.95 -0.61 2.72
N THR A 376 20.28 0.44 3.50
CA THR A 376 20.24 0.39 4.98
C THR A 376 19.01 1.06 5.55
N ALA A 377 18.40 1.96 4.79
CA ALA A 377 17.10 2.58 5.05
C ALA A 377 16.49 3.07 3.74
N ALA A 378 15.16 3.06 3.69
CA ALA A 378 14.36 3.79 2.71
C ALA A 378 13.77 5.02 3.40
N ARG A 379 13.87 6.23 2.78
CA ARG A 379 13.46 7.48 3.42
C ARG A 379 12.75 8.42 2.47
N LEU A 380 11.79 9.13 3.04
CA LEU A 380 11.22 10.31 2.40
C LEU A 380 12.10 11.53 2.65
N GLY A 381 11.91 12.58 1.87
CA GLY A 381 12.67 13.81 2.04
C GLY A 381 12.22 14.95 1.15
N THR A 382 13.08 15.96 1.06
CA THR A 382 12.93 17.13 0.19
C THR A 382 14.05 17.15 -0.84
N LEU A 383 14.11 18.21 -1.65
CA LEU A 383 15.23 18.44 -2.55
C LEU A 383 16.20 19.47 -1.98
N SER A 384 17.48 19.22 -2.17
CA SER A 384 18.53 20.19 -1.98
C SER A 384 18.53 21.26 -3.09
N ALA A 385 19.34 22.31 -2.92
CA ALA A 385 19.40 23.40 -3.89
C ALA A 385 19.92 23.00 -5.28
N ASP A 386 20.65 21.90 -5.38
CA ASP A 386 21.15 21.34 -6.64
C ASP A 386 20.21 20.29 -7.25
N GLY A 387 19.06 20.05 -6.63
CA GLY A 387 18.03 19.14 -7.11
C GLY A 387 18.24 17.67 -6.74
N THR A 388 19.21 17.37 -5.88
CA THR A 388 19.39 16.00 -5.33
C THR A 388 18.45 15.74 -4.18
N GLY A 389 18.14 14.47 -3.91
CA GLY A 389 17.32 14.07 -2.78
C GLY A 389 18.01 14.38 -1.44
N MET A 390 17.23 14.86 -0.48
CA MET A 390 17.68 15.13 0.88
C MET A 390 16.81 14.32 1.83
N PRO A 391 17.27 13.11 2.23
CA PRO A 391 16.51 12.24 3.11
C PRO A 391 16.31 12.86 4.50
N LEU A 392 15.13 12.63 5.06
CA LEU A 392 14.72 13.11 6.39
C LEU A 392 14.14 11.93 7.19
N GLY A 393 14.45 11.86 8.47
CA GLY A 393 13.93 10.86 9.39
C GLY A 393 12.56 11.26 9.98
N TRP A 394 11.92 10.33 10.66
CA TRP A 394 10.64 10.54 11.36
C TRP A 394 10.70 11.71 12.36
N GLY A 395 11.81 11.81 13.09
CA GLY A 395 12.02 12.84 14.14
C GLY A 395 12.36 14.24 13.62
N ASP A 396 12.69 14.39 12.33
CA ASP A 396 13.05 15.68 11.76
C ASP A 396 11.85 16.63 11.68
N PRO A 397 12.09 17.96 11.68
CA PRO A 397 11.01 18.94 11.58
C PRO A 397 10.09 18.71 10.37
N VAL A 398 8.80 18.98 10.53
CA VAL A 398 7.81 18.93 9.46
C VAL A 398 8.19 19.94 8.36
N THR A 399 8.34 19.45 7.16
CA THR A 399 8.65 20.24 5.96
C THR A 399 7.43 20.41 5.04
N GLU A 400 6.50 19.47 5.06
CA GLU A 400 5.26 19.47 4.29
C GLU A 400 4.14 20.11 5.13
N ASN A 401 3.82 21.40 4.85
CA ASN A 401 2.80 22.14 5.60
C ASN A 401 1.86 22.91 4.67
N PRO A 402 0.88 22.24 4.05
CA PRO A 402 -0.20 22.87 3.32
C PRO A 402 -1.07 23.78 4.21
N ALA A 403 -1.53 24.91 3.67
CA ALA A 403 -2.54 25.71 4.32
C ALA A 403 -3.93 25.02 4.26
N VAL A 404 -4.77 25.24 5.28
CA VAL A 404 -6.13 24.68 5.28
C VAL A 404 -6.92 25.20 4.08
N GLY A 405 -7.50 24.29 3.31
CA GLY A 405 -8.26 24.59 2.09
C GLY A 405 -7.40 24.76 0.83
N ALA A 406 -6.07 24.71 0.94
CA ALA A 406 -5.19 24.84 -0.21
C ALA A 406 -5.27 23.63 -1.14
N THR A 407 -5.11 23.89 -2.45
CA THR A 407 -4.80 22.87 -3.44
C THR A 407 -3.31 22.97 -3.77
N GLU A 408 -2.56 21.90 -3.60
CA GLU A 408 -1.14 21.83 -3.92
C GLU A 408 -0.86 20.78 -4.99
N LEU A 409 0.19 21.04 -5.79
CA LEU A 409 0.81 20.05 -6.67
C LEU A 409 2.04 19.50 -5.96
N TRP A 410 2.06 18.18 -5.73
CA TRP A 410 3.23 17.50 -5.17
C TRP A 410 4.01 16.85 -6.29
N GLU A 411 5.29 17.17 -6.37
CA GLU A 411 6.27 16.60 -7.28
C GLU A 411 7.09 15.56 -6.52
N ILE A 412 6.83 14.28 -6.77
CA ILE A 412 7.46 13.15 -6.10
C ILE A 412 8.62 12.68 -6.98
N HIS A 413 9.85 12.97 -6.57
CA HIS A 413 11.09 12.58 -7.24
C HIS A 413 11.57 11.25 -6.68
N ASN A 414 11.60 10.21 -7.50
CA ASN A 414 12.13 8.92 -7.09
C ASN A 414 13.60 8.78 -7.51
N PHE A 415 14.50 8.77 -6.51
CA PHE A 415 15.94 8.60 -6.66
C PHE A 415 16.42 7.18 -6.35
N THR A 416 15.49 6.26 -6.09
CA THR A 416 15.79 4.86 -5.78
C THR A 416 15.73 3.97 -7.02
N GLU A 417 16.11 2.71 -6.90
CA GLU A 417 16.04 1.73 -7.98
C GLU A 417 14.67 1.05 -8.07
N ASP A 418 13.82 1.20 -7.05
CA ASP A 418 12.52 0.53 -6.93
C ASP A 418 11.34 1.47 -7.09
N ALA A 419 10.19 0.92 -7.44
CA ALA A 419 8.92 1.62 -7.47
C ALA A 419 8.28 1.63 -6.08
N HIS A 420 7.81 2.80 -5.65
CA HIS A 420 7.19 2.98 -4.34
C HIS A 420 5.72 3.36 -4.46
N PRO A 421 4.78 2.63 -3.83
CA PRO A 421 3.39 3.06 -3.69
C PRO A 421 3.30 4.14 -2.60
N ILE A 422 3.20 5.39 -3.02
CA ILE A 422 3.15 6.54 -2.11
C ILE A 422 1.72 6.86 -1.73
N HIS A 423 1.43 6.72 -0.44
CA HIS A 423 0.16 7.08 0.17
C HIS A 423 0.26 8.42 0.89
N ILE A 424 -0.78 9.25 0.76
CA ILE A 424 -0.91 10.54 1.46
C ILE A 424 -2.23 10.49 2.23
N HIS A 425 -2.15 10.46 3.57
CA HIS A 425 -3.32 10.38 4.44
C HIS A 425 -4.28 11.55 4.24
N MET A 426 -5.54 11.37 4.61
CA MET A 426 -6.61 12.34 4.62
C MET A 426 -7.07 12.82 3.23
N VAL A 427 -6.18 12.90 2.25
CA VAL A 427 -6.50 13.48 0.93
C VAL A 427 -6.77 12.42 -0.13
N MET A 428 -7.66 12.75 -1.05
CA MET A 428 -7.74 12.11 -2.36
C MET A 428 -7.11 13.04 -3.39
N PHE A 429 -6.18 12.54 -4.19
CA PHE A 429 -5.45 13.30 -5.20
C PHE A 429 -5.77 12.83 -6.62
N GLU A 430 -5.36 13.64 -7.58
CA GLU A 430 -5.37 13.35 -9.01
C GLU A 430 -3.93 13.19 -9.50
N VAL A 431 -3.65 12.10 -10.23
CA VAL A 431 -2.36 11.98 -10.95
C VAL A 431 -2.40 12.93 -12.15
N VAL A 432 -1.50 13.91 -12.18
CA VAL A 432 -1.48 14.95 -13.20
C VAL A 432 -0.67 14.52 -14.41
N ASN A 433 0.54 14.06 -14.17
CA ASN A 433 1.45 13.56 -15.21
C ASN A 433 2.67 12.86 -14.57
N ARG A 434 3.46 12.24 -15.43
CA ARG A 434 4.74 11.63 -15.09
C ARG A 434 5.82 12.17 -16.03
N GLN A 435 7.02 12.41 -15.50
CA GLN A 435 8.13 12.94 -16.28
C GLN A 435 9.38 12.09 -16.07
N ASN A 436 9.98 11.62 -17.13
CA ASN A 436 11.26 10.94 -17.05
C ASN A 436 12.36 11.92 -16.63
N ALA A 437 13.09 11.63 -15.57
CA ALA A 437 14.06 12.53 -14.96
C ALA A 437 15.28 12.80 -15.87
N LEU A 438 15.67 11.82 -16.70
CA LEU A 438 16.83 11.96 -17.59
C LEU A 438 16.50 12.73 -18.87
N THR A 439 15.36 12.40 -19.50
CA THR A 439 15.00 12.96 -20.81
C THR A 439 14.11 14.21 -20.71
N GLY A 440 13.49 14.45 -19.56
CA GLY A 440 12.51 15.51 -19.35
C GLY A 440 11.18 15.29 -20.08
N VAL A 441 11.00 14.14 -20.74
CA VAL A 441 9.76 13.81 -21.47
C VAL A 441 8.64 13.58 -20.48
N THR A 442 7.54 14.32 -20.66
CA THR A 442 6.34 14.20 -19.82
C THR A 442 5.29 13.36 -20.55
N ARG A 443 4.64 12.45 -19.82
CA ARG A 443 3.52 11.62 -20.27
C ARG A 443 2.27 11.84 -19.40
N PRO A 444 1.07 11.69 -19.94
CA PRO A 444 -0.15 11.73 -19.13
C PRO A 444 -0.18 10.57 -18.13
N PRO A 445 -1.09 10.62 -17.12
CA PRO A 445 -1.34 9.46 -16.28
C PRO A 445 -1.83 8.28 -17.15
N GLU A 446 -1.65 7.08 -16.64
CA GLU A 446 -2.21 5.89 -17.26
C GLU A 446 -3.75 5.96 -17.23
N ALA A 447 -4.41 5.28 -18.18
CA ALA A 447 -5.87 5.35 -18.29
C ALA A 447 -6.58 4.92 -17.00
N TRP A 448 -6.01 3.95 -16.27
CA TRP A 448 -6.53 3.44 -15.00
C TRP A 448 -6.21 4.35 -13.79
N GLU A 449 -5.34 5.36 -13.95
CA GLU A 449 -5.00 6.35 -12.92
C GLU A 449 -5.79 7.66 -13.06
N THR A 450 -6.67 7.76 -14.04
CA THR A 450 -7.41 9.01 -14.33
C THR A 450 -8.53 9.33 -13.33
N GLY A 451 -8.81 8.43 -12.40
CA GLY A 451 -9.68 8.67 -11.23
C GLY A 451 -9.00 9.43 -10.11
N THR A 452 -9.70 9.60 -8.99
CA THR A 452 -9.10 10.04 -7.75
C THR A 452 -8.44 8.86 -7.04
N LYS A 453 -7.28 9.10 -6.43
CA LYS A 453 -6.47 8.08 -5.75
C LYS A 453 -5.99 8.61 -4.40
N ASP A 454 -5.58 7.72 -3.54
CA ASP A 454 -4.86 8.03 -2.30
C ASP A 454 -3.46 7.40 -2.26
N THR A 455 -3.20 6.46 -3.15
CA THR A 455 -1.92 5.76 -3.29
C THR A 455 -1.49 5.80 -4.75
N VAL A 456 -0.25 6.17 -5.05
CA VAL A 456 0.29 6.26 -6.42
C VAL A 456 1.65 5.59 -6.52
N VAL A 457 1.87 4.82 -7.57
CA VAL A 457 3.19 4.25 -7.86
C VAL A 457 4.13 5.35 -8.34
N ALA A 458 5.21 5.60 -7.62
CA ALA A 458 6.33 6.43 -8.06
C ALA A 458 7.43 5.53 -8.62
N PHE A 459 7.58 5.50 -9.94
CA PHE A 459 8.57 4.65 -10.62
C PHE A 459 10.00 5.22 -10.52
N PRO A 460 11.04 4.37 -10.50
CA PRO A 460 12.43 4.81 -10.49
C PRO A 460 12.76 5.70 -11.69
N GLY A 461 13.55 6.74 -11.45
CA GLY A 461 13.96 7.69 -12.48
C GLY A 461 12.82 8.52 -13.08
N GLU A 462 11.66 8.56 -12.44
CA GLU A 462 10.52 9.41 -12.80
C GLU A 462 10.19 10.44 -11.74
N LEU A 463 9.63 11.54 -12.19
CA LEU A 463 8.94 12.54 -11.40
C LEU A 463 7.44 12.31 -11.57
N THR A 464 6.77 11.89 -10.50
CA THR A 464 5.31 11.72 -10.48
C THR A 464 4.65 12.94 -9.87
N ARG A 465 3.69 13.56 -10.58
CA ARG A 465 2.95 14.72 -10.10
C ARG A 465 1.54 14.35 -9.71
N VAL A 466 1.19 14.68 -8.46
CA VAL A 466 -0.17 14.52 -7.93
C VAL A 466 -0.69 15.85 -7.41
N GLN A 467 -1.98 16.09 -7.60
CA GLN A 467 -2.64 17.29 -7.12
C GLN A 467 -3.69 16.93 -6.07
N ALA A 468 -3.63 17.56 -4.90
CA ALA A 468 -4.51 17.30 -3.79
C ALA A 468 -5.05 18.59 -3.16
N ARG A 469 -6.23 18.48 -2.51
CA ARG A 469 -6.78 19.56 -1.68
C ARG A 469 -6.69 19.17 -0.21
N PHE A 470 -6.10 20.04 0.59
CA PHE A 470 -5.85 19.85 2.02
C PHE A 470 -6.84 20.68 2.84
N ASP A 471 -7.99 20.14 3.19
CA ASP A 471 -9.11 20.89 3.78
C ASP A 471 -9.39 20.62 5.25
N LEU A 472 -8.78 19.61 5.87
CA LEU A 472 -8.88 19.34 7.30
C LEU A 472 -7.58 19.70 8.02
N ALA A 473 -7.67 20.64 8.98
CA ALA A 473 -6.53 20.98 9.82
C ALA A 473 -6.13 19.81 10.73
N GLY A 474 -4.83 19.53 10.84
CA GLY A 474 -4.33 18.46 11.69
C GLY A 474 -2.91 18.04 11.35
N VAL A 475 -2.46 16.98 12.00
CA VAL A 475 -1.19 16.31 11.73
C VAL A 475 -1.48 14.91 11.19
N TYR A 476 -0.96 14.64 10.03
CA TYR A 476 -1.16 13.41 9.28
C TYR A 476 0.20 12.83 8.88
N VAL A 477 0.20 11.74 8.15
CA VAL A 477 1.43 11.16 7.59
C VAL A 477 1.30 10.97 6.10
N TRP A 478 2.44 10.89 5.43
CA TRP A 478 2.58 10.36 4.08
C TRP A 478 3.75 9.38 4.09
N HIS A 479 3.65 8.31 3.31
CA HIS A 479 4.60 7.20 3.38
C HIS A 479 4.58 6.33 2.13
N CYS A 480 5.61 5.52 1.96
CA CYS A 480 5.59 4.37 1.07
C CYS A 480 4.74 3.25 1.70
N HIS A 481 3.90 2.59 0.91
CA HIS A 481 3.08 1.48 1.41
C HIS A 481 3.68 0.08 1.15
N ILE A 482 4.97 0.00 0.83
CA ILE A 482 5.77 -1.18 1.12
C ILE A 482 6.00 -1.13 2.63
N LEU A 483 5.42 -2.08 3.38
CA LEU A 483 5.35 -1.98 4.84
C LEU A 483 6.73 -2.08 5.51
N GLU A 484 7.67 -2.80 4.87
CA GLU A 484 9.06 -2.85 5.28
C GLU A 484 9.74 -1.49 5.13
N HIS A 485 9.42 -0.71 4.09
CA HIS A 485 9.91 0.66 3.90
C HIS A 485 9.26 1.62 4.88
N GLU A 486 7.94 1.55 5.06
CA GLU A 486 7.19 2.36 6.02
C GLU A 486 7.79 2.27 7.43
N ASP A 487 7.99 1.03 7.91
CA ASP A 487 8.52 0.75 9.24
C ASP A 487 10.01 1.11 9.41
N ASN A 488 10.74 1.33 8.31
CA ASN A 488 12.15 1.76 8.34
C ASN A 488 12.32 3.20 7.82
N GLU A 489 11.47 4.05 8.31
CA GLU A 489 11.46 5.51 8.18
C GLU A 489 11.08 6.05 6.79
N MET A 490 10.52 5.26 5.85
CA MET A 490 9.92 5.81 4.63
C MET A 490 8.51 6.35 4.90
N MET A 491 8.38 7.04 6.02
CA MET A 491 7.17 7.71 6.50
C MET A 491 7.54 9.02 7.20
N ARG A 492 6.76 10.06 6.95
CA ARG A 492 6.95 11.37 7.58
C ARG A 492 5.63 11.99 8.00
N PRO A 493 5.62 12.71 9.14
CA PRO A 493 4.49 13.57 9.48
C PRO A 493 4.43 14.77 8.55
N TYR A 494 3.23 15.16 8.16
CA TYR A 494 2.93 16.46 7.57
C TYR A 494 1.80 17.16 8.33
N ALA A 495 1.69 18.48 8.22
CA ALA A 495 0.69 19.25 8.94
C ALA A 495 -0.14 20.11 7.99
N VAL A 496 -1.46 20.10 8.15
CA VAL A 496 -2.37 21.02 7.46
C VAL A 496 -2.73 22.16 8.40
N GLY A 497 -2.31 23.38 8.05
CA GLY A 497 -2.48 24.56 8.90
C GLY A 497 -1.41 24.68 9.99
N PRO A 498 -1.75 25.15 11.21
CA PRO A 498 -0.76 25.35 12.26
C PRO A 498 -0.07 24.03 12.66
N ILE A 499 1.25 24.01 12.66
CA ILE A 499 2.03 22.86 13.16
C ILE A 499 1.87 22.82 14.68
N PRO A 500 1.32 21.75 15.27
CA PRO A 500 1.26 21.62 16.71
C PRO A 500 2.68 21.55 17.27
N LEU A 501 2.90 22.24 18.39
CA LEU A 501 4.14 22.07 19.13
C LEU A 501 4.19 20.61 19.59
N ARG A 502 5.17 19.84 19.11
CA ARG A 502 5.48 18.55 19.70
C ARG A 502 5.85 18.78 21.15
N SER A 503 5.13 18.20 22.10
CA SER A 503 5.63 18.07 23.46
C SER A 503 6.84 17.15 23.36
N THR A 504 8.02 17.72 23.56
CA THR A 504 9.30 17.04 23.63
C THR A 504 9.29 16.00 24.75
#